data_1a7e8749150b6ae2b15453265e1bd6a0
#
_entry.id   1a7e8749150b6ae2b15453265e1bd6a0
#
_cell.length_a   1.000
_cell.length_b   1.000
_cell.length_c   1.000
_cell.angle_alpha   90.00
_cell.angle_beta   90.00
_cell.angle_gamma   90.00
#
_symmetry.space_group_name_H-M   'P 1'
#
loop_
_entity.id
_entity.type
_entity.pdbx_description
1 polymer ?
#
loop_
_entity_poly.entity_id
_entity_poly.type
_entity_poly.pdbx_seq_one_letter_code
_entity_poly.pdbx_strand_id
1 'polypeptide(L)'
;MGAIGIQHVALGTALALLSAGCSNWRPPTVVKVVRTVNSAETISSKDYERLREVTEDAIDHIRSVDPSIRPQLTLSTQTNFVDEIADQTQSGFGPDLLITDSDTALELYRRKLTDPIKVAPEDRADTSSYLFDLVTAEDGRLVGRPVNQFVQLACFNKERMEVPPGTLEDMEKESESNNFGMALQLKDLFWSAEAFDAGEAMEAALAKRPPDADRQSKVTQWLQWLESASYQQNIRFLNDQRSLRKALISGELDWITCWSSSLRELREQMKDKLALAPLPTGPSTRLKAATKLQVWSLGRNSSRTQREKALVMIDFITKPWAQKTYALAGKNSLPVNQKAAKIVASKIPGGTSALVMYAQESIKEKAAKGQSKARVFRDPARYQEISDALMDTIYDIRSPEESSKDIINSLRGEEQ
;
A
#
# COMPACT_ATOMS: atom_id res chain seq x y z
N MET A 1 31.13 -66.47 -40.91
CA MET A 1 30.52 -66.18 -39.58
C MET A 1 31.40 -65.17 -38.86
N GLY A 2 31.03 -63.91 -38.81
CA GLY A 2 31.87 -62.93 -38.08
C GLY A 2 31.65 -61.45 -38.39
N ALA A 3 30.43 -61.03 -38.76
CA ALA A 3 30.15 -59.60 -39.00
C ALA A 3 28.88 -58.99 -38.37
N ILE A 4 28.14 -59.80 -37.62
CA ILE A 4 26.83 -59.33 -37.10
C ILE A 4 26.90 -58.85 -35.58
N GLY A 5 28.00 -59.14 -34.89
CA GLY A 5 28.14 -58.85 -33.45
C GLY A 5 28.52 -57.43 -33.07
N ILE A 6 29.14 -56.64 -33.97
CA ILE A 6 29.71 -55.32 -33.59
C ILE A 6 28.71 -54.16 -33.76
N GLN A 7 27.71 -54.29 -34.64
CA GLN A 7 26.73 -53.22 -34.84
C GLN A 7 25.71 -53.07 -33.70
N HIS A 8 25.39 -54.14 -32.97
CA HIS A 8 24.41 -54.06 -31.84
C HIS A 8 25.01 -53.47 -30.56
N VAL A 9 26.32 -53.61 -30.34
CA VAL A 9 27.00 -53.03 -29.18
C VAL A 9 27.15 -51.50 -29.31
N ALA A 10 27.40 -51.01 -30.56
CA ALA A 10 27.50 -49.56 -30.78
C ALA A 10 26.17 -48.83 -30.66
N LEU A 11 25.05 -49.46 -31.03
CA LEU A 11 23.71 -48.86 -30.91
C LEU A 11 23.25 -48.82 -29.45
N GLY A 12 23.57 -49.80 -28.63
CA GLY A 12 23.23 -49.86 -27.23
C GLY A 12 23.96 -48.80 -26.38
N THR A 13 25.24 -48.55 -26.68
CA THR A 13 26.02 -47.50 -25.99
C THR A 13 25.59 -46.09 -26.38
N ALA A 14 25.18 -45.84 -27.63
CA ALA A 14 24.68 -44.54 -28.08
C ALA A 14 23.31 -44.20 -27.40
N LEU A 15 22.42 -45.17 -27.25
CA LEU A 15 21.15 -44.97 -26.52
C LEU A 15 21.36 -44.73 -25.01
N ALA A 16 22.31 -45.41 -24.38
CA ALA A 16 22.65 -45.24 -22.97
C ALA A 16 23.29 -43.89 -22.69
N LEU A 17 24.06 -43.32 -23.61
CA LEU A 17 24.64 -41.97 -23.48
C LEU A 17 23.59 -40.87 -23.69
N LEU A 18 22.57 -41.07 -24.51
CA LEU A 18 21.45 -40.12 -24.67
C LEU A 18 20.53 -40.13 -23.47
N SER A 19 20.34 -41.24 -22.79
CA SER A 19 19.54 -41.29 -21.54
C SER A 19 20.29 -40.75 -20.31
N ALA A 20 21.60 -40.80 -20.26
CA ALA A 20 22.40 -40.24 -19.18
C ALA A 20 22.48 -38.67 -19.24
N GLY A 21 22.38 -38.10 -20.46
CA GLY A 21 22.41 -36.62 -20.63
C GLY A 21 21.15 -35.90 -20.22
N CYS A 22 19.99 -36.58 -20.13
CA CYS A 22 18.71 -35.97 -19.77
C CYS A 22 18.38 -36.00 -18.25
N SER A 23 19.19 -36.72 -17.44
CA SER A 23 18.85 -36.97 -16.05
C SER A 23 18.98 -35.76 -15.10
N ASN A 24 19.64 -34.67 -15.54
CA ASN A 24 19.82 -33.44 -14.72
C ASN A 24 19.07 -32.20 -15.24
N TRP A 25 18.37 -32.31 -16.37
CA TRP A 25 17.60 -31.19 -16.87
C TRP A 25 16.22 -31.13 -16.21
N ARG A 26 16.12 -30.30 -15.21
CA ARG A 26 14.81 -29.97 -14.60
C ARG A 26 14.31 -28.67 -15.23
N PRO A 27 13.11 -28.68 -15.83
CA PRO A 27 12.54 -27.45 -16.38
C PRO A 27 12.38 -26.43 -15.25
N PRO A 28 12.54 -25.12 -15.51
CA PRO A 28 12.31 -24.09 -14.54
C PRO A 28 10.89 -24.17 -13.98
N THR A 29 10.74 -23.93 -12.68
CA THR A 29 9.44 -23.90 -12.01
C THR A 29 8.73 -22.61 -12.39
N VAL A 30 7.55 -22.72 -12.99
CA VAL A 30 6.69 -21.57 -13.26
C VAL A 30 6.06 -21.11 -11.96
N VAL A 31 6.25 -19.84 -11.60
CA VAL A 31 5.61 -19.17 -10.46
C VAL A 31 4.67 -18.11 -11.00
N LYS A 32 3.37 -18.31 -10.80
CA LYS A 32 2.33 -17.36 -11.22
C LYS A 32 2.27 -16.21 -10.23
N VAL A 33 2.57 -15.01 -10.70
CA VAL A 33 2.57 -13.78 -9.92
C VAL A 33 1.43 -12.90 -10.39
N VAL A 34 0.53 -12.53 -9.49
CA VAL A 34 -0.52 -11.56 -9.78
C VAL A 34 -0.29 -10.30 -8.95
N ARG A 35 -0.25 -9.16 -9.62
CA ARG A 35 -0.13 -7.86 -8.98
C ARG A 35 -1.40 -7.05 -9.18
N THR A 36 -1.95 -6.54 -8.09
CA THR A 36 -3.00 -5.53 -8.19
C THR A 36 -2.39 -4.18 -8.51
N VAL A 37 -3.12 -3.48 -9.34
CA VAL A 37 -2.91 -2.06 -9.52
C VAL A 37 -3.91 -1.37 -8.59
N ASN A 38 -3.41 -0.61 -7.62
CA ASN A 38 -4.23 0.02 -6.60
C ASN A 38 -5.39 0.81 -7.24
N SER A 39 -6.61 0.61 -6.78
CA SER A 39 -7.80 1.35 -7.22
C SER A 39 -7.71 2.87 -6.96
N ALA A 40 -6.88 3.29 -5.99
CA ALA A 40 -6.53 4.69 -5.77
C ALA A 40 -5.59 5.26 -6.84
N GLU A 41 -4.91 4.41 -7.59
CA GLU A 41 -4.07 4.74 -8.73
C GLU A 41 -4.86 4.39 -9.99
N THR A 42 -5.70 5.30 -10.47
CA THR A 42 -6.28 5.13 -11.80
C THR A 42 -5.14 5.20 -12.80
N ILE A 43 -4.71 4.05 -13.26
CA ILE A 43 -3.54 3.88 -14.09
C ILE A 43 -3.93 4.21 -15.53
N SER A 44 -3.26 5.19 -16.09
CA SER A 44 -3.25 5.38 -17.54
C SER A 44 -2.58 4.17 -18.22
N SER A 45 -2.85 3.94 -19.50
CA SER A 45 -2.15 2.87 -20.24
C SER A 45 -0.62 2.98 -20.11
N LYS A 46 -0.09 4.20 -20.07
CA LYS A 46 1.34 4.47 -19.89
C LYS A 46 1.84 4.06 -18.50
N ASP A 47 1.04 4.27 -17.44
CA ASP A 47 1.39 3.85 -16.09
C ASP A 47 1.34 2.33 -15.95
N TYR A 48 0.38 1.70 -16.63
CA TYR A 48 0.26 0.25 -16.68
C TYR A 48 1.50 -0.41 -17.30
N GLU A 49 1.94 0.04 -18.49
CA GLU A 49 3.15 -0.47 -19.16
C GLU A 49 4.38 -0.26 -18.27
N ARG A 50 4.52 0.90 -17.67
CA ARG A 50 5.64 1.20 -16.79
C ARG A 50 5.64 0.36 -15.50
N LEU A 51 4.47 0.12 -14.90
CA LEU A 51 4.34 -0.73 -13.73
C LEU A 51 4.74 -2.17 -14.07
N ARG A 52 4.36 -2.61 -15.26
CA ARG A 52 4.77 -3.88 -15.82
C ARG A 52 6.28 -3.94 -15.98
N GLU A 53 6.91 -2.98 -16.65
CA GLU A 53 8.38 -2.91 -16.82
C GLU A 53 9.12 -2.99 -15.48
N VAL A 54 8.77 -2.15 -14.51
CA VAL A 54 9.42 -2.15 -13.16
C VAL A 54 9.25 -3.49 -12.45
N THR A 55 8.11 -4.16 -12.64
CA THR A 55 7.86 -5.46 -12.01
C THR A 55 8.61 -6.57 -12.77
N GLU A 56 8.66 -6.50 -14.09
CA GLU A 56 9.44 -7.42 -14.94
C GLU A 56 10.93 -7.30 -14.64
N ASP A 57 11.48 -6.09 -14.50
CA ASP A 57 12.87 -5.87 -14.10
C ASP A 57 13.21 -6.52 -12.75
N ALA A 58 12.33 -6.39 -11.76
CA ALA A 58 12.51 -7.04 -10.46
C ALA A 58 12.49 -8.57 -10.59
N ILE A 59 11.61 -9.09 -11.43
CA ILE A 59 11.50 -10.53 -11.75
C ILE A 59 12.74 -11.03 -12.47
N ASP A 60 13.25 -10.30 -13.44
CA ASP A 60 14.46 -10.70 -14.19
C ASP A 60 15.72 -10.69 -13.32
N HIS A 61 15.81 -9.77 -12.36
CA HIS A 61 16.84 -9.83 -11.33
C HIS A 61 16.75 -11.09 -10.48
N ILE A 62 15.54 -11.52 -10.10
CA ILE A 62 15.32 -12.78 -9.36
C ILE A 62 15.77 -13.97 -10.22
N ARG A 63 15.45 -14.00 -11.52
CA ARG A 63 15.89 -15.06 -12.44
C ARG A 63 17.41 -15.11 -12.60
N SER A 64 18.10 -13.97 -12.54
CA SER A 64 19.57 -13.96 -12.59
C SER A 64 20.21 -14.61 -11.37
N VAL A 65 19.53 -14.59 -10.21
CA VAL A 65 19.99 -15.22 -8.97
C VAL A 65 19.60 -16.70 -8.89
N ASP A 66 18.38 -17.04 -9.34
CA ASP A 66 17.89 -18.43 -9.39
C ASP A 66 17.25 -18.73 -10.76
N PRO A 67 18.03 -19.22 -11.73
CA PRO A 67 17.54 -19.56 -13.08
C PRO A 67 16.48 -20.66 -13.10
N SER A 68 16.31 -21.41 -12.00
CA SER A 68 15.26 -22.43 -11.90
C SER A 68 13.86 -21.85 -11.65
N ILE A 69 13.74 -20.52 -11.49
CA ILE A 69 12.48 -19.81 -11.33
C ILE A 69 12.08 -19.20 -12.69
N ARG A 70 10.85 -19.43 -13.11
CA ARG A 70 10.23 -18.78 -14.27
C ARG A 70 8.97 -18.04 -13.81
N PRO A 71 9.07 -16.78 -13.37
CA PRO A 71 7.91 -16.00 -12.97
C PRO A 71 7.03 -15.68 -14.19
N GLN A 72 5.72 -15.78 -13.99
CA GLN A 72 4.71 -15.35 -14.95
C GLN A 72 3.86 -14.25 -14.30
N LEU A 73 4.09 -13.01 -14.72
CA LEU A 73 3.42 -11.85 -14.18
C LEU A 73 2.08 -11.59 -14.88
N THR A 74 1.05 -11.37 -14.09
CA THR A 74 -0.24 -10.83 -14.53
C THR A 74 -0.54 -9.57 -13.71
N LEU A 75 -0.92 -8.49 -14.37
CA LEU A 75 -1.42 -7.28 -13.72
C LEU A 75 -2.94 -7.29 -13.74
N SER A 76 -3.57 -7.13 -12.59
CA SER A 76 -5.02 -7.01 -12.46
C SER A 76 -5.41 -5.58 -12.10
N THR A 77 -6.35 -5.03 -12.86
CA THR A 77 -6.95 -3.70 -12.64
C THR A 77 -8.40 -3.81 -12.16
N GLN A 78 -8.86 -5.01 -11.86
CA GLN A 78 -10.26 -5.28 -11.58
C GLN A 78 -10.67 -4.80 -10.19
N THR A 79 -11.83 -4.19 -10.09
CA THR A 79 -12.42 -3.75 -8.81
C THR A 79 -12.86 -4.93 -7.94
N ASN A 80 -13.19 -6.07 -8.56
CA ASN A 80 -13.58 -7.33 -7.90
C ASN A 80 -12.42 -8.31 -7.76
N PHE A 81 -11.20 -7.83 -7.61
CA PHE A 81 -9.96 -8.64 -7.56
C PHE A 81 -10.03 -9.81 -6.60
N VAL A 82 -10.56 -9.61 -5.39
CA VAL A 82 -10.60 -10.67 -4.36
C VAL A 82 -11.54 -11.81 -4.79
N ASP A 83 -12.64 -11.50 -5.47
CA ASP A 83 -13.57 -12.51 -5.98
C ASP A 83 -12.96 -13.27 -7.16
N GLU A 84 -12.26 -12.56 -8.06
CA GLU A 84 -11.51 -13.18 -9.16
C GLU A 84 -10.48 -14.19 -8.62
N ILE A 85 -9.71 -13.82 -7.58
CA ILE A 85 -8.76 -14.74 -6.95
C ILE A 85 -9.46 -15.91 -6.26
N ALA A 86 -10.65 -15.68 -5.70
CA ALA A 86 -11.45 -16.76 -5.09
C ALA A 86 -11.86 -17.80 -6.13
N ASP A 87 -12.38 -17.36 -7.27
CA ASP A 87 -12.80 -18.24 -8.38
C ASP A 87 -11.61 -19.03 -8.95
N GLN A 88 -10.47 -18.35 -9.18
CA GLN A 88 -9.24 -19.00 -9.62
C GLN A 88 -8.74 -20.03 -8.61
N THR A 89 -8.80 -19.72 -7.31
CA THR A 89 -8.35 -20.61 -6.24
C THR A 89 -9.26 -21.82 -6.12
N GLN A 90 -10.58 -21.65 -6.20
CA GLN A 90 -11.55 -22.76 -6.19
C GLN A 90 -11.36 -23.69 -7.38
N SER A 91 -11.04 -23.16 -8.54
CA SER A 91 -10.76 -23.92 -9.76
C SER A 91 -9.37 -24.57 -9.78
N GLY A 92 -8.55 -24.40 -8.74
CA GLY A 92 -7.19 -24.94 -8.66
C GLY A 92 -6.14 -24.16 -9.49
N PHE A 93 -6.49 -23.01 -10.06
CA PHE A 93 -5.63 -22.18 -10.89
C PHE A 93 -5.16 -20.91 -10.21
N GLY A 94 -5.37 -20.78 -8.91
CA GLY A 94 -4.94 -19.60 -8.14
C GLY A 94 -3.45 -19.26 -8.31
N PRO A 95 -3.05 -18.00 -8.11
CA PRO A 95 -1.66 -17.58 -8.22
C PRO A 95 -0.81 -18.14 -7.07
N ASP A 96 0.50 -18.25 -7.33
CA ASP A 96 1.49 -18.67 -6.33
C ASP A 96 1.92 -17.51 -5.44
N LEU A 97 1.96 -16.31 -6.00
CA LEU A 97 2.40 -15.09 -5.36
C LEU A 97 1.46 -13.93 -5.72
N LEU A 98 1.02 -13.19 -4.70
CA LEU A 98 0.18 -12.02 -4.87
C LEU A 98 0.89 -10.78 -4.37
N ILE A 99 0.88 -9.71 -5.16
CA ILE A 99 1.44 -8.40 -4.82
C ILE A 99 0.27 -7.42 -4.71
N THR A 100 -0.09 -7.04 -3.48
CA THR A 100 -1.28 -6.24 -3.19
C THR A 100 -0.96 -5.15 -2.17
N ASP A 101 -1.96 -4.37 -1.79
CA ASP A 101 -1.88 -3.55 -0.57
C ASP A 101 -2.19 -4.38 0.69
N SER A 102 -1.95 -3.77 1.88
CA SER A 102 -2.13 -4.46 3.18
C SER A 102 -3.56 -4.88 3.44
N ASP A 103 -4.55 -4.09 3.03
CA ASP A 103 -5.96 -4.37 3.30
C ASP A 103 -6.43 -5.54 2.44
N THR A 104 -6.08 -5.50 1.15
CA THR A 104 -6.35 -6.61 0.22
C THR A 104 -5.66 -7.90 0.67
N ALA A 105 -4.41 -7.83 1.15
CA ALA A 105 -3.70 -9.00 1.67
C ALA A 105 -4.40 -9.62 2.89
N LEU A 106 -4.88 -8.80 3.82
CA LEU A 106 -5.66 -9.26 4.98
C LEU A 106 -6.99 -9.89 4.56
N GLU A 107 -7.69 -9.29 3.60
CA GLU A 107 -8.95 -9.83 3.07
C GLU A 107 -8.75 -11.19 2.38
N LEU A 108 -7.74 -11.31 1.53
CA LEU A 108 -7.38 -12.59 0.89
C LEU A 108 -7.09 -13.68 1.91
N TYR A 109 -6.37 -13.34 2.99
CA TYR A 109 -6.10 -14.29 4.07
C TYR A 109 -7.36 -14.67 4.84
N ARG A 110 -8.23 -13.71 5.18
CA ARG A 110 -9.51 -13.94 5.85
C ARG A 110 -10.40 -14.91 5.06
N ARG A 111 -10.40 -14.75 3.72
CA ARG A 111 -11.12 -15.64 2.79
C ARG A 111 -10.39 -16.94 2.50
N LYS A 112 -9.27 -17.21 3.16
CA LYS A 112 -8.45 -18.42 3.01
C LYS A 112 -7.92 -18.61 1.58
N LEU A 113 -7.60 -17.55 0.87
CA LEU A 113 -7.05 -17.56 -0.49
C LEU A 113 -5.52 -17.50 -0.48
N THR A 114 -4.93 -17.07 0.65
CA THR A 114 -3.49 -17.03 0.89
C THR A 114 -3.11 -17.75 2.17
N ASP A 115 -1.84 -18.13 2.28
CA ASP A 115 -1.27 -18.77 3.45
C ASP A 115 -0.35 -17.82 4.23
N PRO A 116 -0.22 -17.98 5.54
CA PRO A 116 0.64 -17.15 6.36
C PRO A 116 2.11 -17.37 6.04
N ILE A 117 2.92 -16.32 6.23
CA ILE A 117 4.37 -16.34 6.02
C ILE A 117 5.10 -16.25 7.36
N LYS A 118 6.13 -17.08 7.52
CA LYS A 118 7.08 -16.97 8.65
C LYS A 118 8.20 -16.01 8.26
N VAL A 119 8.62 -15.20 9.22
CA VAL A 119 9.70 -14.22 9.05
C VAL A 119 10.79 -14.54 10.04
N ALA A 120 12.02 -14.64 9.57
CA ALA A 120 13.18 -14.86 10.41
C ALA A 120 13.38 -13.66 11.37
N PRO A 121 13.86 -13.89 12.62
CA PRO A 121 14.04 -12.82 13.61
C PRO A 121 14.93 -11.68 13.11
N GLU A 122 15.98 -11.98 12.37
CA GLU A 122 16.91 -11.01 11.78
C GLU A 122 16.24 -10.11 10.75
N ASP A 123 15.38 -10.66 9.90
CA ASP A 123 14.60 -9.89 8.90
C ASP A 123 13.55 -9.00 9.59
N ARG A 124 13.02 -9.46 10.71
CA ARG A 124 12.06 -8.70 11.51
C ARG A 124 12.71 -7.50 12.20
N ALA A 125 13.95 -7.63 12.64
CA ALA A 125 14.68 -6.56 13.31
C ALA A 125 14.97 -5.35 12.40
N ASP A 126 15.10 -5.57 11.11
CA ASP A 126 15.37 -4.52 10.11
C ASP A 126 14.11 -3.78 9.62
N THR A 127 12.94 -4.15 10.11
CA THR A 127 11.65 -3.54 9.72
C THR A 127 10.90 -3.08 10.97
N SER A 128 10.23 -1.92 10.92
CA SER A 128 9.44 -1.44 12.06
C SER A 128 8.33 -2.42 12.43
N SER A 129 8.15 -2.67 13.73
CA SER A 129 7.07 -3.51 14.24
C SER A 129 5.69 -3.03 13.78
N TYR A 130 5.46 -1.73 13.74
CA TYR A 130 4.24 -1.13 13.24
C TYR A 130 3.89 -1.58 11.80
N LEU A 131 4.86 -1.70 10.90
CA LEU A 131 4.61 -2.15 9.53
C LEU A 131 4.23 -3.63 9.46
N PHE A 132 4.73 -4.45 10.38
CA PHE A 132 4.28 -5.83 10.53
C PHE A 132 2.86 -5.92 11.11
N ASP A 133 2.51 -5.03 12.04
CA ASP A 133 1.15 -5.00 12.61
C ASP A 133 0.10 -4.73 11.53
N LEU A 134 0.42 -3.90 10.51
CA LEU A 134 -0.45 -3.64 9.36
C LEU A 134 -0.72 -4.87 8.47
N VAL A 135 0.09 -5.91 8.58
CA VAL A 135 -0.02 -7.17 7.82
C VAL A 135 -0.17 -8.40 8.72
N THR A 136 -0.54 -8.18 9.98
CA THR A 136 -0.82 -9.25 10.94
C THR A 136 -2.33 -9.44 11.05
N ALA A 137 -2.80 -10.65 10.80
CA ALA A 137 -4.21 -11.00 10.96
C ALA A 137 -4.61 -11.10 12.44
N GLU A 138 -5.91 -11.25 12.72
CA GLU A 138 -6.45 -11.35 14.08
C GLU A 138 -5.92 -12.57 14.86
N ASP A 139 -5.57 -13.64 14.15
CA ASP A 139 -4.96 -14.85 14.73
C ASP A 139 -3.44 -14.71 15.03
N GLY A 140 -2.88 -13.49 14.87
CA GLY A 140 -1.49 -13.18 15.10
C GLY A 140 -0.53 -13.61 13.98
N ARG A 141 -1.02 -14.14 12.87
CA ARG A 141 -0.19 -14.61 11.74
C ARG A 141 0.03 -13.51 10.73
N LEU A 142 1.23 -13.51 10.13
CA LEU A 142 1.56 -12.58 9.04
C LEU A 142 0.96 -13.07 7.73
N VAL A 143 0.16 -12.22 7.07
CA VAL A 143 -0.52 -12.53 5.80
C VAL A 143 0.37 -12.31 4.57
N GLY A 144 1.53 -11.66 4.76
CA GLY A 144 2.49 -11.39 3.71
C GLY A 144 3.69 -10.61 4.24
N ARG A 145 4.66 -10.34 3.34
CA ARG A 145 5.85 -9.52 3.63
C ARG A 145 5.64 -8.11 3.08
N PRO A 146 5.70 -7.08 3.93
CA PRO A 146 5.75 -5.71 3.45
C PRO A 146 7.06 -5.45 2.72
N VAL A 147 7.00 -4.82 1.55
CA VAL A 147 8.17 -4.55 0.70
C VAL A 147 8.39 -3.06 0.52
N ASN A 148 7.34 -2.33 0.17
CA ASN A 148 7.37 -0.89 -0.01
C ASN A 148 6.27 -0.24 0.81
N GLN A 149 6.50 1.02 1.15
CA GLN A 149 5.48 1.89 1.74
C GLN A 149 5.26 3.12 0.89
N PHE A 150 4.03 3.58 0.89
CA PHE A 150 3.61 4.84 0.32
C PHE A 150 3.05 5.71 1.43
N VAL A 151 3.39 6.99 1.42
CA VAL A 151 2.93 7.94 2.42
C VAL A 151 2.08 9.02 1.76
N GLN A 152 1.11 9.51 2.51
CA GLN A 152 0.28 10.62 2.08
C GLN A 152 0.95 11.95 2.46
N LEU A 153 0.87 12.93 1.56
CA LEU A 153 1.56 14.20 1.62
C LEU A 153 0.68 15.31 1.08
N ALA A 154 1.14 16.52 1.25
CA ALA A 154 0.72 17.67 0.49
C ALA A 154 1.54 17.79 -0.81
N CYS A 155 0.87 17.86 -1.95
CA CYS A 155 1.43 18.21 -3.25
C CYS A 155 0.88 19.56 -3.67
N PHE A 156 1.73 20.52 -4.03
CA PHE A 156 1.27 21.87 -4.37
C PHE A 156 2.12 22.54 -5.45
N ASN A 157 1.53 23.56 -6.07
CA ASN A 157 2.21 24.39 -7.06
C ASN A 157 2.92 25.55 -6.38
N LYS A 158 4.26 25.48 -6.26
CA LYS A 158 5.07 26.53 -5.59
C LYS A 158 5.08 27.89 -6.29
N GLU A 159 4.64 27.98 -7.56
CA GLU A 159 4.49 29.28 -8.23
C GLU A 159 3.21 30.01 -7.79
N ARG A 160 2.24 29.31 -7.20
CA ARG A 160 0.99 29.87 -6.72
C ARG A 160 0.93 29.95 -5.20
N MET A 161 1.56 29.01 -4.53
CA MET A 161 1.62 28.91 -3.08
C MET A 161 3.09 28.78 -2.65
N GLU A 162 3.66 29.86 -2.10
CA GLU A 162 5.06 29.89 -1.69
C GLU A 162 5.29 29.02 -0.44
N VAL A 163 4.41 29.13 0.52
CA VAL A 163 4.44 28.38 1.79
C VAL A 163 3.12 27.61 1.94
N PRO A 164 3.16 26.26 2.03
CA PRO A 164 1.95 25.47 2.25
C PRO A 164 1.48 25.59 3.69
N PRO A 165 0.17 25.41 3.98
CA PRO A 165 -0.37 25.49 5.33
C PRO A 165 0.26 24.43 6.24
N GLY A 166 0.69 24.86 7.42
CA GLY A 166 1.25 24.00 8.46
C GLY A 166 0.18 23.36 9.35
N THR A 167 -0.95 24.02 9.48
CA THR A 167 -2.09 23.58 10.30
C THR A 167 -3.40 23.59 9.48
N LEU A 168 -4.42 22.89 9.99
CA LEU A 168 -5.76 22.93 9.41
C LEU A 168 -6.38 24.33 9.49
N GLU A 169 -6.09 25.09 10.54
CA GLU A 169 -6.51 26.48 10.71
C GLU A 169 -5.85 27.37 9.64
N ASP A 170 -4.53 27.21 9.39
CA ASP A 170 -3.85 27.93 8.30
C ASP A 170 -4.47 27.59 6.94
N MET A 171 -4.84 26.31 6.71
CA MET A 171 -5.46 25.86 5.48
C MET A 171 -6.83 26.56 5.27
N GLU A 172 -7.67 26.64 6.28
CA GLU A 172 -8.95 27.37 6.21
C GLU A 172 -8.71 28.86 5.90
N LYS A 173 -7.78 29.50 6.58
CA LYS A 173 -7.44 30.89 6.36
C LYS A 173 -6.86 31.15 4.98
N GLU A 174 -5.98 30.31 4.50
CA GLU A 174 -5.38 30.43 3.18
C GLU A 174 -6.36 30.06 2.04
N SER A 175 -7.47 29.38 2.35
CA SER A 175 -8.53 29.10 1.38
C SER A 175 -9.24 30.35 0.84
N GLU A 176 -9.05 31.52 1.47
CA GLU A 176 -9.53 32.79 0.91
C GLU A 176 -8.86 33.13 -0.44
N SER A 177 -7.64 32.66 -0.68
CA SER A 177 -6.83 33.00 -1.87
C SER A 177 -6.31 31.81 -2.66
N ASN A 178 -6.34 30.60 -2.11
CA ASN A 178 -5.81 29.38 -2.72
C ASN A 178 -6.88 28.29 -2.79
N ASN A 179 -6.79 27.44 -3.83
CA ASN A 179 -7.71 26.33 -4.05
C ASN A 179 -7.12 25.03 -3.51
N PHE A 180 -7.76 24.41 -2.55
CA PHE A 180 -7.38 23.16 -1.92
C PHE A 180 -8.23 21.99 -2.40
N GLY A 181 -7.62 20.80 -2.50
CA GLY A 181 -8.33 19.59 -2.90
C GLY A 181 -8.05 18.39 -2.00
N MET A 182 -9.09 17.68 -1.61
CA MET A 182 -9.03 16.43 -0.86
C MET A 182 -9.89 15.37 -1.53
N ALA A 183 -9.51 14.08 -1.43
CA ALA A 183 -10.31 13.00 -1.96
C ALA A 183 -11.33 12.53 -0.92
N LEU A 184 -12.59 12.32 -1.34
CA LEU A 184 -13.71 11.93 -0.49
C LEU A 184 -13.60 10.54 0.14
N GLN A 185 -12.71 9.68 -0.35
CA GLN A 185 -12.58 8.33 0.21
C GLN A 185 -12.09 8.38 1.66
N LEU A 186 -12.75 7.67 2.56
CA LEU A 186 -12.40 7.62 3.99
C LEU A 186 -10.89 7.36 4.21
N LYS A 187 -10.29 6.43 3.48
CA LYS A 187 -8.85 6.13 3.56
C LYS A 187 -7.96 7.32 3.18
N ASP A 188 -8.44 8.18 2.32
CA ASP A 188 -7.72 9.38 1.85
C ASP A 188 -7.97 10.59 2.74
N LEU A 189 -9.08 10.63 3.49
CA LEU A 189 -9.40 11.67 4.47
C LEU A 189 -8.89 11.36 5.89
N PHE A 190 -8.56 10.11 6.16
CA PHE A 190 -8.24 9.66 7.53
C PHE A 190 -7.01 10.35 8.16
N TRP A 191 -6.12 10.95 7.37
CA TRP A 191 -5.04 11.78 7.89
C TRP A 191 -5.59 12.95 8.73
N SER A 192 -6.73 13.52 8.33
CA SER A 192 -7.36 14.61 9.07
C SER A 192 -7.97 14.13 10.39
N ALA A 193 -8.52 12.92 10.46
CA ALA A 193 -8.94 12.31 11.72
C ALA A 193 -7.79 12.23 12.75
N GLU A 194 -6.60 11.97 12.27
CA GLU A 194 -5.40 11.93 13.08
C GLU A 194 -4.97 13.30 13.62
N ALA A 195 -5.28 14.35 12.89
CA ALA A 195 -5.02 15.72 13.33
C ALA A 195 -5.84 16.10 14.60
N PHE A 196 -6.94 15.38 14.83
CA PHE A 196 -7.79 15.53 16.03
C PHE A 196 -7.65 14.37 17.03
N ASP A 197 -6.72 13.43 16.84
CA ASP A 197 -6.65 12.17 17.61
C ASP A 197 -7.93 11.31 17.53
N ALA A 198 -8.80 11.57 16.55
CA ALA A 198 -10.05 10.83 16.35
C ALA A 198 -9.79 9.36 15.99
N GLY A 199 -8.68 9.06 15.29
CA GLY A 199 -8.26 7.68 15.01
C GLY A 199 -7.98 6.88 16.29
N GLU A 200 -7.37 7.48 17.32
CA GLU A 200 -7.15 6.83 18.62
C GLU A 200 -8.48 6.59 19.36
N ALA A 201 -9.41 7.54 19.26
CA ALA A 201 -10.74 7.41 19.83
C ALA A 201 -11.53 6.25 19.17
N MET A 202 -11.47 6.14 17.83
CA MET A 202 -12.09 5.04 17.08
C MET A 202 -11.47 3.67 17.41
N GLU A 203 -10.16 3.58 17.55
CA GLU A 203 -9.50 2.33 17.99
C GLU A 203 -9.88 1.92 19.42
N ALA A 204 -10.05 2.90 20.32
CA ALA A 204 -10.51 2.62 21.67
C ALA A 204 -11.95 2.09 21.70
N ALA A 205 -12.83 2.62 20.83
CA ALA A 205 -14.18 2.12 20.65
C ALA A 205 -14.18 0.67 20.12
N LEU A 206 -13.39 0.40 19.08
CA LEU A 206 -13.24 -0.94 18.50
C LEU A 206 -12.70 -1.95 19.55
N ALA A 207 -11.81 -1.53 20.43
CA ALA A 207 -11.30 -2.32 21.54
C ALA A 207 -12.30 -2.43 22.72
N LYS A 208 -13.52 -1.92 22.58
CA LYS A 208 -14.57 -1.90 23.59
C LYS A 208 -14.11 -1.30 24.93
N ARG A 209 -13.19 -0.31 24.90
CA ARG A 209 -12.79 0.42 26.09
C ARG A 209 -14.00 1.22 26.64
N PRO A 210 -14.06 1.48 27.94
CA PRO A 210 -15.16 2.25 28.52
C PRO A 210 -15.43 3.55 27.75
N PRO A 211 -16.69 3.98 27.61
CA PRO A 211 -17.04 5.27 27.03
C PRO A 211 -16.28 6.41 27.72
N ASP A 212 -15.81 7.34 26.92
CA ASP A 212 -15.05 8.50 27.38
C ASP A 212 -15.49 9.71 26.56
N ALA A 213 -16.06 10.70 27.23
CA ALA A 213 -16.58 11.90 26.58
C ALA A 213 -15.49 12.69 25.84
N ASP A 214 -14.26 12.71 26.35
CA ASP A 214 -13.12 13.34 25.66
C ASP A 214 -12.80 12.64 24.33
N ARG A 215 -12.81 11.31 24.32
CA ARG A 215 -12.59 10.54 23.08
C ARG A 215 -13.71 10.74 22.06
N GLN A 216 -14.96 10.77 22.50
CA GLN A 216 -16.09 11.03 21.61
C GLN A 216 -16.01 12.44 21.04
N SER A 217 -15.63 13.43 21.84
CA SER A 217 -15.49 14.81 21.38
C SER A 217 -14.43 14.97 20.28
N LYS A 218 -13.38 14.14 20.27
CA LYS A 218 -12.35 14.16 19.22
C LYS A 218 -12.88 13.72 17.85
N VAL A 219 -13.76 12.71 17.83
CA VAL A 219 -14.44 12.30 16.59
C VAL A 219 -15.40 13.39 16.12
N THR A 220 -16.16 13.97 17.05
CA THR A 220 -17.07 15.08 16.74
C THR A 220 -16.30 16.29 16.19
N GLN A 221 -15.21 16.71 16.83
CA GLN A 221 -14.38 17.83 16.36
C GLN A 221 -13.79 17.59 14.96
N TRP A 222 -13.37 16.37 14.66
CA TRP A 222 -12.93 16.01 13.31
C TRP A 222 -14.05 16.17 12.28
N LEU A 223 -15.25 15.68 12.58
CA LEU A 223 -16.41 15.79 11.69
C LEU A 223 -16.88 17.24 11.53
N GLN A 224 -16.87 18.04 12.61
CA GLN A 224 -17.14 19.48 12.56
C GLN A 224 -16.16 20.23 11.66
N TRP A 225 -14.87 19.84 11.71
CA TRP A 225 -13.88 20.41 10.80
C TRP A 225 -14.18 20.03 9.33
N LEU A 226 -14.55 18.79 9.04
CA LEU A 226 -14.89 18.36 7.67
C LEU A 226 -16.13 19.09 7.16
N GLU A 227 -17.14 19.24 7.98
CA GLU A 227 -18.33 20.03 7.68
C GLU A 227 -17.96 21.49 7.39
N SER A 228 -17.22 22.15 8.28
CA SER A 228 -16.73 23.51 8.09
C SER A 228 -15.93 23.66 6.79
N ALA A 229 -15.01 22.72 6.52
CA ALA A 229 -14.21 22.72 5.30
C ALA A 229 -15.07 22.55 4.03
N SER A 230 -16.20 21.82 4.12
CA SER A 230 -17.11 21.62 2.96
C SER A 230 -17.87 22.90 2.58
N TYR A 231 -18.06 23.82 3.51
CA TYR A 231 -18.67 25.11 3.24
C TYR A 231 -17.69 26.16 2.67
N GLN A 232 -16.37 25.89 2.72
CA GLN A 232 -15.40 26.82 2.15
C GLN A 232 -15.39 26.73 0.63
N GLN A 233 -15.57 27.87 -0.07
CA GLN A 233 -15.66 27.90 -1.53
C GLN A 233 -14.44 27.29 -2.23
N ASN A 234 -13.26 27.45 -1.66
CA ASN A 234 -11.98 27.05 -2.26
C ASN A 234 -11.39 25.78 -1.62
N ILE A 235 -12.13 25.08 -0.77
CA ILE A 235 -11.80 23.72 -0.30
C ILE A 235 -12.74 22.75 -1.01
N ARG A 236 -12.19 21.89 -1.86
CA ARG A 236 -12.97 20.99 -2.68
C ARG A 236 -12.71 19.53 -2.32
N PHE A 237 -13.79 18.78 -2.19
CA PHE A 237 -13.76 17.34 -2.04
C PHE A 237 -14.05 16.70 -3.40
N LEU A 238 -13.06 15.98 -3.96
CA LEU A 238 -13.19 15.28 -5.22
C LEU A 238 -13.30 13.77 -5.01
N ASN A 239 -13.95 13.08 -5.93
CA ASN A 239 -14.27 11.65 -5.77
C ASN A 239 -13.04 10.76 -5.60
N ASP A 240 -11.90 11.12 -6.20
CA ASP A 240 -10.72 10.27 -6.21
C ASP A 240 -9.41 11.05 -6.39
N GLN A 241 -8.31 10.37 -6.11
CA GLN A 241 -6.94 10.88 -6.24
C GLN A 241 -6.56 11.26 -7.69
N ARG A 242 -7.17 10.64 -8.69
CA ARG A 242 -6.91 10.97 -10.10
C ARG A 242 -7.48 12.34 -10.45
N SER A 243 -8.69 12.62 -9.99
CA SER A 243 -9.34 13.91 -10.18
C SER A 243 -8.54 15.04 -9.52
N LEU A 244 -8.01 14.79 -8.30
CA LEU A 244 -7.12 15.72 -7.62
C LEU A 244 -5.85 16.02 -8.42
N ARG A 245 -5.17 14.98 -8.91
CA ARG A 245 -3.95 15.17 -9.70
C ARG A 245 -4.20 15.95 -10.98
N LYS A 246 -5.29 15.64 -11.70
CA LYS A 246 -5.68 16.38 -12.90
C LYS A 246 -5.94 17.85 -12.61
N ALA A 247 -6.66 18.14 -11.53
CA ALA A 247 -6.97 19.51 -11.12
C ALA A 247 -5.71 20.30 -10.70
N LEU A 248 -4.75 19.66 -10.02
CA LEU A 248 -3.47 20.29 -9.70
C LEU A 248 -2.63 20.54 -10.97
N ILE A 249 -2.55 19.59 -11.89
CA ILE A 249 -1.80 19.70 -13.14
C ILE A 249 -2.39 20.78 -14.04
N SER A 250 -3.73 20.89 -14.12
CA SER A 250 -4.42 21.93 -14.90
C SER A 250 -4.36 23.32 -14.25
N GLY A 251 -3.98 23.42 -12.97
CA GLY A 251 -3.99 24.66 -12.20
C GLY A 251 -5.37 25.08 -11.69
N GLU A 252 -6.33 24.18 -11.69
CA GLU A 252 -7.64 24.35 -11.04
C GLU A 252 -7.54 24.31 -9.52
N LEU A 253 -6.60 23.51 -9.01
CA LEU A 253 -6.22 23.45 -7.60
C LEU A 253 -4.76 23.88 -7.44
N ASP A 254 -4.45 24.50 -6.32
CA ASP A 254 -3.11 24.95 -5.97
C ASP A 254 -2.42 23.96 -5.04
N TRP A 255 -3.19 23.23 -4.25
CA TRP A 255 -2.76 22.25 -3.27
C TRP A 255 -3.71 21.04 -3.24
N ILE A 256 -3.15 19.83 -3.10
CA ILE A 256 -3.92 18.59 -2.97
C ILE A 256 -3.31 17.65 -1.94
N THR A 257 -4.12 16.78 -1.34
CA THR A 257 -3.60 15.56 -0.72
C THR A 257 -3.16 14.59 -1.80
N CYS A 258 -1.96 14.04 -1.69
CA CYS A 258 -1.42 13.10 -2.68
C CYS A 258 -0.69 11.94 -2.01
N TRP A 259 -0.60 10.81 -2.72
CA TRP A 259 0.23 9.68 -2.30
C TRP A 259 1.60 9.74 -2.97
N SER A 260 2.64 9.30 -2.24
CA SER A 260 4.00 9.24 -2.80
C SER A 260 4.10 8.39 -4.07
N SER A 261 3.18 7.45 -4.29
CA SER A 261 3.05 6.67 -5.53
C SER A 261 2.79 7.54 -6.77
N SER A 262 2.11 8.67 -6.60
CA SER A 262 1.76 9.58 -7.70
C SER A 262 2.84 10.62 -8.03
N LEU A 263 3.88 10.75 -7.22
CA LEU A 263 4.88 11.81 -7.36
C LEU A 263 5.62 11.79 -8.70
N ARG A 264 5.77 10.64 -9.31
CA ARG A 264 6.41 10.52 -10.61
C ARG A 264 5.59 11.20 -11.70
N GLU A 265 4.29 10.88 -11.78
CA GLU A 265 3.36 11.51 -12.72
C GLU A 265 3.35 13.03 -12.52
N LEU A 266 3.19 13.48 -11.27
CA LEU A 266 3.17 14.90 -10.94
C LEU A 266 4.47 15.61 -11.33
N ARG A 267 5.63 15.00 -11.08
CA ARG A 267 6.93 15.56 -11.48
C ARG A 267 7.12 15.62 -12.99
N GLU A 268 6.67 14.61 -13.72
CA GLU A 268 6.73 14.59 -15.19
C GLU A 268 5.88 15.72 -15.80
N GLN A 269 4.71 15.99 -15.23
CA GLN A 269 3.76 16.99 -15.75
C GLN A 269 4.05 18.41 -15.25
N MET A 270 4.34 18.58 -13.97
CA MET A 270 4.52 19.89 -13.35
C MET A 270 5.98 20.34 -13.30
N LYS A 271 6.94 19.41 -13.48
CA LYS A 271 8.40 19.69 -13.42
C LYS A 271 8.78 20.46 -12.15
N ASP A 272 9.43 21.62 -12.32
CA ASP A 272 9.91 22.45 -11.22
C ASP A 272 8.80 23.18 -10.45
N LYS A 273 7.57 23.20 -10.95
CA LYS A 273 6.43 23.80 -10.26
C LYS A 273 5.93 22.98 -9.08
N LEU A 274 6.16 21.66 -9.10
CA LEU A 274 5.74 20.79 -8.02
C LEU A 274 6.61 20.97 -6.78
N ALA A 275 5.97 21.23 -5.65
CA ALA A 275 6.56 21.13 -4.33
C ALA A 275 5.78 20.18 -3.42
N LEU A 276 6.43 19.73 -2.36
CA LEU A 276 5.93 18.74 -1.43
C LEU A 276 6.06 19.26 0.00
N ALA A 277 5.07 18.97 0.83
CA ALA A 277 5.11 19.25 2.25
C ALA A 277 4.46 18.10 3.07
N PRO A 278 4.70 18.04 4.38
CA PRO A 278 3.83 17.30 5.28
C PRO A 278 2.38 17.78 5.16
N LEU A 279 1.43 16.90 5.47
CA LEU A 279 0.02 17.31 5.60
C LEU A 279 -0.14 18.23 6.81
N PRO A 280 -1.10 19.17 6.78
CA PRO A 280 -1.37 20.06 7.90
C PRO A 280 -1.66 19.31 9.20
N THR A 281 -1.18 19.85 10.31
CA THR A 281 -1.52 19.34 11.64
C THR A 281 -2.78 20.00 12.16
N GLY A 282 -3.47 19.33 13.10
CA GLY A 282 -4.61 19.91 13.83
C GLY A 282 -4.23 20.26 15.27
N PRO A 283 -5.23 20.32 16.16
CA PRO A 283 -5.02 20.57 17.59
C PRO A 283 -4.04 19.59 18.25
N SER A 284 -3.99 18.37 17.74
CA SER A 284 -2.95 17.42 18.11
C SER A 284 -1.70 17.73 17.26
N THR A 285 -0.80 18.53 17.69
CA THR A 285 0.41 19.00 16.99
C THR A 285 1.36 17.92 16.45
N ARG A 286 0.90 16.72 16.23
CA ARG A 286 1.69 15.54 15.85
C ARG A 286 1.57 15.24 14.35
N LEU A 287 2.71 15.13 13.71
CA LEU A 287 2.79 14.68 12.32
C LEU A 287 2.34 13.22 12.20
N LYS A 288 1.21 12.99 11.54
CA LYS A 288 0.67 11.63 11.38
C LYS A 288 0.36 11.35 9.91
N ALA A 289 1.36 10.84 9.17
CA ALA A 289 1.15 10.44 7.79
C ALA A 289 0.33 9.14 7.71
N ALA A 290 -0.66 9.10 6.84
CA ALA A 290 -1.27 7.85 6.42
C ALA A 290 -0.25 7.05 5.61
N THR A 291 -0.26 5.73 5.79
CA THR A 291 0.71 4.83 5.17
C THR A 291 -0.03 3.66 4.51
N LYS A 292 0.28 3.40 3.25
CA LYS A 292 -0.13 2.18 2.52
C LYS A 292 1.10 1.30 2.31
N LEU A 293 0.93 -0.01 2.37
CA LEU A 293 2.00 -0.97 2.12
C LEU A 293 1.78 -1.71 0.81
N GLN A 294 2.85 -2.01 0.11
CA GLN A 294 2.88 -3.07 -0.87
C GLN A 294 3.31 -4.35 -0.19
N VAL A 295 2.49 -5.38 -0.30
CA VAL A 295 2.62 -6.67 0.40
C VAL A 295 2.74 -7.80 -0.59
N TRP A 296 3.67 -8.70 -0.35
CA TRP A 296 3.83 -9.93 -1.10
C TRP A 296 3.29 -11.09 -0.27
N SER A 297 2.22 -11.71 -0.75
CA SER A 297 1.49 -12.79 -0.07
C SER A 297 1.61 -14.10 -0.83
N LEU A 298 1.60 -15.22 -0.10
CA LEU A 298 1.75 -16.57 -0.64
C LEU A 298 0.38 -17.16 -0.99
N GLY A 299 0.17 -17.54 -2.24
CA GLY A 299 -1.06 -18.15 -2.70
C GLY A 299 -1.25 -19.55 -2.13
N ARG A 300 -2.52 -19.96 -1.93
CA ARG A 300 -2.86 -21.21 -1.25
C ARG A 300 -2.69 -22.46 -2.14
N ASN A 301 -2.91 -22.35 -3.44
CA ASN A 301 -2.94 -23.49 -4.36
C ASN A 301 -1.56 -23.86 -4.94
N SER A 302 -0.49 -23.27 -4.44
CA SER A 302 0.85 -23.58 -4.89
C SER A 302 1.27 -25.00 -4.55
N SER A 303 1.83 -25.72 -5.49
CA SER A 303 2.56 -26.96 -5.23
C SER A 303 3.74 -26.67 -4.28
N ARG A 304 4.27 -27.72 -3.64
CA ARG A 304 5.42 -27.56 -2.73
C ARG A 304 6.60 -26.83 -3.40
N THR A 305 6.94 -27.20 -4.62
CA THR A 305 8.05 -26.57 -5.36
C THR A 305 7.76 -25.12 -5.73
N GLN A 306 6.54 -24.80 -6.20
CA GLN A 306 6.14 -23.42 -6.48
C GLN A 306 6.18 -22.57 -5.22
N ARG A 307 5.68 -23.08 -4.09
CA ARG A 307 5.74 -22.41 -2.79
C ARG A 307 7.17 -22.12 -2.35
N GLU A 308 8.08 -23.08 -2.45
CA GLU A 308 9.50 -22.89 -2.13
C GLU A 308 10.11 -21.79 -3.01
N LYS A 309 9.81 -21.76 -4.32
CA LYS A 309 10.28 -20.73 -5.24
C LYS A 309 9.64 -19.36 -4.99
N ALA A 310 8.35 -19.29 -4.66
CA ALA A 310 7.67 -18.05 -4.28
C ALA A 310 8.29 -17.46 -2.99
N LEU A 311 8.64 -18.28 -2.00
CA LEU A 311 9.33 -17.84 -0.79
C LEU A 311 10.73 -17.29 -1.10
N VAL A 312 11.49 -17.93 -2.00
CA VAL A 312 12.79 -17.41 -2.47
C VAL A 312 12.62 -16.02 -3.09
N MET A 313 11.59 -15.80 -3.89
CA MET A 313 11.28 -14.48 -4.48
C MET A 313 10.96 -13.43 -3.40
N ILE A 314 10.15 -13.80 -2.41
CA ILE A 314 9.81 -12.92 -1.28
C ILE A 314 11.06 -12.56 -0.48
N ASP A 315 11.88 -13.55 -0.14
CA ASP A 315 13.11 -13.32 0.61
C ASP A 315 14.10 -12.44 -0.15
N PHE A 316 14.20 -12.63 -1.46
CA PHE A 316 15.02 -11.79 -2.32
C PHE A 316 14.60 -10.32 -2.28
N ILE A 317 13.31 -10.03 -2.58
CA ILE A 317 12.82 -8.65 -2.67
C ILE A 317 12.84 -7.92 -1.32
N THR A 318 12.85 -8.65 -0.19
CA THR A 318 12.91 -8.05 1.14
C THR A 318 14.34 -7.74 1.60
N LYS A 319 15.38 -8.17 0.88
CA LYS A 319 16.77 -7.84 1.24
C LYS A 319 17.05 -6.33 1.09
N PRO A 320 17.88 -5.76 1.97
CA PRO A 320 18.14 -4.30 1.98
C PRO A 320 18.61 -3.76 0.62
N TRP A 321 19.48 -4.50 -0.07
CA TRP A 321 20.01 -4.08 -1.36
C TRP A 321 18.95 -4.11 -2.46
N ALA A 322 18.06 -5.11 -2.47
CA ALA A 322 16.98 -5.23 -3.43
C ALA A 322 15.98 -4.08 -3.25
N GLN A 323 15.53 -3.84 -2.02
CA GLN A 323 14.63 -2.73 -1.71
C GLN A 323 15.25 -1.36 -2.04
N LYS A 324 16.55 -1.16 -1.74
CA LYS A 324 17.28 0.05 -2.13
C LYS A 324 17.25 0.24 -3.65
N THR A 325 17.62 -0.80 -4.40
CA THR A 325 17.68 -0.74 -5.87
C THR A 325 16.32 -0.43 -6.46
N TYR A 326 15.28 -1.12 -5.99
CA TYR A 326 13.90 -0.92 -6.42
C TYR A 326 13.40 0.50 -6.13
N ALA A 327 13.66 1.02 -4.92
CA ALA A 327 13.26 2.36 -4.55
C ALA A 327 13.98 3.45 -5.36
N LEU A 328 15.28 3.26 -5.66
CA LEU A 328 16.05 4.20 -6.48
C LEU A 328 15.62 4.17 -7.96
N ALA A 329 15.29 3.00 -8.50
CA ALA A 329 14.78 2.86 -9.87
C ALA A 329 13.37 3.44 -10.02
N GLY A 330 12.47 3.13 -9.09
CA GLY A 330 11.08 3.58 -9.10
C GLY A 330 10.87 5.02 -8.68
N LYS A 331 11.78 5.61 -7.87
CA LYS A 331 11.78 6.98 -7.33
C LYS A 331 10.53 7.41 -6.52
N ASN A 332 9.58 6.51 -6.29
CA ASN A 332 8.25 6.79 -5.72
C ASN A 332 7.90 5.92 -4.51
N SER A 333 8.65 4.84 -4.28
CA SER A 333 8.43 3.93 -3.18
C SER A 333 9.48 4.12 -2.09
N LEU A 334 9.06 3.97 -0.85
CA LEU A 334 9.93 3.98 0.31
C LEU A 334 10.17 2.55 0.76
N PRO A 335 11.44 2.13 0.94
CA PRO A 335 11.73 0.82 1.48
C PRO A 335 11.14 0.64 2.88
N VAL A 336 10.61 -0.52 3.20
CA VAL A 336 10.22 -0.87 4.57
C VAL A 336 11.43 -1.28 5.42
N ASN A 337 12.49 -1.76 4.78
CA ASN A 337 13.75 -2.08 5.44
C ASN A 337 14.48 -0.80 5.85
N GLN A 338 14.78 -0.65 7.14
CA GLN A 338 15.36 0.57 7.71
C GLN A 338 16.77 0.88 7.16
N LYS A 339 17.58 -0.15 6.87
CA LYS A 339 18.92 0.04 6.28
C LYS A 339 18.82 0.57 4.85
N ALA A 340 17.89 0.00 4.05
CA ALA A 340 17.63 0.49 2.70
C ALA A 340 17.05 1.92 2.71
N ALA A 341 16.13 2.22 3.61
CA ALA A 341 15.52 3.54 3.74
C ALA A 341 16.55 4.63 4.04
N LYS A 342 17.49 4.37 4.96
CA LYS A 342 18.58 5.32 5.26
C LYS A 342 19.45 5.61 4.02
N ILE A 343 19.80 4.58 3.23
CA ILE A 343 20.62 4.76 2.03
C ILE A 343 19.82 5.52 0.95
N VAL A 344 18.54 5.23 0.77
CA VAL A 344 17.68 5.93 -0.19
C VAL A 344 17.56 7.40 0.19
N ALA A 345 17.33 7.70 1.47
CA ALA A 345 17.26 9.06 1.97
C ALA A 345 18.52 9.90 1.68
N SER A 346 19.72 9.29 1.77
CA SER A 346 20.99 9.98 1.53
C SER A 346 21.29 10.21 0.04
N LYS A 347 20.64 9.46 -0.88
CA LYS A 347 20.95 9.49 -2.31
C LYS A 347 19.95 10.24 -3.18
N ILE A 348 18.78 10.56 -2.65
CA ILE A 348 17.74 11.25 -3.39
C ILE A 348 17.77 12.73 -3.03
N PRO A 349 18.14 13.63 -3.96
CA PRO A 349 18.23 15.06 -3.67
C PRO A 349 16.85 15.72 -3.49
N GLY A 350 16.79 16.74 -2.64
CA GLY A 350 15.63 17.62 -2.48
C GLY A 350 14.45 17.02 -1.72
N GLY A 351 13.24 17.39 -2.10
CA GLY A 351 11.98 17.07 -1.38
C GLY A 351 11.70 15.60 -1.09
N THR A 352 12.34 14.65 -1.82
CA THR A 352 12.18 13.22 -1.56
C THR A 352 12.95 12.77 -0.30
N SER A 353 14.05 13.43 0.03
CA SER A 353 14.75 13.19 1.30
C SER A 353 13.89 13.59 2.49
N ALA A 354 13.24 14.76 2.42
CA ALA A 354 12.27 15.21 3.42
C ALA A 354 11.08 14.24 3.54
N LEU A 355 10.60 13.72 2.41
CA LEU A 355 9.55 12.71 2.35
C LEU A 355 9.93 11.42 3.12
N VAL A 356 11.14 10.91 2.91
CA VAL A 356 11.62 9.70 3.61
C VAL A 356 11.74 9.97 5.10
N MET A 357 12.26 11.12 5.49
CA MET A 357 12.33 11.52 6.90
C MET A 357 10.96 11.63 7.54
N TYR A 358 10.02 12.28 6.88
CA TYR A 358 8.63 12.41 7.32
C TYR A 358 7.97 11.04 7.54
N ALA A 359 8.12 10.12 6.58
CA ALA A 359 7.61 8.76 6.71
C ALA A 359 8.25 8.01 7.90
N GLN A 360 9.55 8.14 8.09
CA GLN A 360 10.26 7.50 9.20
C GLN A 360 9.84 8.04 10.56
N GLU A 361 9.67 9.33 10.71
CA GLU A 361 9.19 9.95 11.95
C GLU A 361 7.75 9.52 12.27
N SER A 362 6.87 9.53 11.26
CA SER A 362 5.49 9.05 11.41
C SER A 362 5.43 7.58 11.86
N ILE A 363 6.29 6.72 11.32
CA ILE A 363 6.37 5.30 11.69
C ILE A 363 6.89 5.13 13.12
N LYS A 364 7.92 5.87 13.52
CA LYS A 364 8.46 5.81 14.89
C LYS A 364 7.41 6.21 15.93
N GLU A 365 6.68 7.28 15.64
CA GLU A 365 5.64 7.75 16.55
C GLU A 365 4.51 6.73 16.70
N LYS A 366 4.06 6.13 15.60
CA LYS A 366 3.03 5.09 15.60
C LYS A 366 3.48 3.82 16.33
N ALA A 367 4.72 3.39 16.09
CA ALA A 367 5.30 2.23 16.77
C ALA A 367 5.42 2.44 18.28
N ALA A 368 5.80 3.65 18.71
CA ALA A 368 5.92 4.00 20.14
C ALA A 368 4.57 3.95 20.88
N LYS A 369 3.45 4.17 20.18
CA LYS A 369 2.10 4.18 20.76
C LYS A 369 1.39 2.81 20.70
N GLY A 370 1.97 1.80 20.06
CA GLY A 370 1.33 0.49 19.86
C GLY A 370 0.03 0.57 19.05
N GLN A 371 -0.14 1.61 18.23
CA GLN A 371 -1.37 1.87 17.50
C GLN A 371 -1.41 1.08 16.19
N SER A 372 -2.49 0.34 15.98
CA SER A 372 -2.78 -0.37 14.73
C SER A 372 -4.07 0.16 14.09
N LYS A 373 -3.97 1.23 13.34
CA LYS A 373 -5.12 1.85 12.61
C LYS A 373 -5.75 0.93 11.57
N ALA A 374 -5.01 -0.06 11.10
CA ALA A 374 -5.52 -1.08 10.20
C ALA A 374 -6.77 -1.79 10.74
N ARG A 375 -7.00 -1.80 12.05
CA ARG A 375 -8.16 -2.48 12.64
C ARG A 375 -9.48 -1.81 12.32
N VAL A 376 -9.54 -0.47 12.27
CA VAL A 376 -10.77 0.27 11.97
C VAL A 376 -11.27 -0.03 10.54
N PHE A 377 -10.35 -0.27 9.59
CA PHE A 377 -10.69 -0.53 8.18
C PHE A 377 -10.73 -1.99 7.78
N ARG A 378 -10.55 -2.94 8.70
CA ARG A 378 -10.48 -4.38 8.40
C ARG A 378 -11.82 -5.00 8.06
N ASP A 379 -12.89 -4.48 8.65
CA ASP A 379 -14.24 -4.96 8.40
C ASP A 379 -14.89 -4.12 7.30
N PRO A 380 -15.23 -4.70 6.14
CA PRO A 380 -15.84 -3.96 5.04
C PRO A 380 -17.18 -3.33 5.40
N ALA A 381 -18.00 -3.97 6.24
CA ALA A 381 -19.29 -3.42 6.66
C ALA A 381 -19.09 -2.17 7.50
N ARG A 382 -18.21 -2.22 8.51
CA ARG A 382 -17.86 -1.05 9.33
C ARG A 382 -17.20 0.05 8.52
N TYR A 383 -16.33 -0.32 7.59
CA TYR A 383 -15.72 0.67 6.70
C TYR A 383 -16.79 1.44 5.93
N GLN A 384 -17.81 0.74 5.44
CA GLN A 384 -18.91 1.37 4.71
C GLN A 384 -19.74 2.27 5.63
N GLU A 385 -20.12 1.78 6.81
CA GLU A 385 -20.87 2.57 7.80
C GLU A 385 -20.16 3.86 8.22
N ILE A 386 -18.85 3.79 8.48
CA ILE A 386 -18.04 4.97 8.81
C ILE A 386 -17.95 5.90 7.58
N SER A 387 -17.79 5.34 6.38
CA SER A 387 -17.73 6.10 5.15
C SER A 387 -19.06 6.84 4.89
N ASP A 388 -20.18 6.18 5.11
CA ASP A 388 -21.52 6.76 4.92
C ASP A 388 -21.75 7.89 5.95
N ALA A 389 -21.45 7.68 7.22
CA ALA A 389 -21.55 8.71 8.26
C ALA A 389 -20.65 9.93 7.96
N LEU A 390 -19.45 9.70 7.41
CA LEU A 390 -18.55 10.75 6.94
C LEU A 390 -19.17 11.57 5.80
N MET A 391 -19.73 10.88 4.81
CA MET A 391 -20.36 11.52 3.65
C MET A 391 -21.61 12.30 4.06
N ASP A 392 -22.44 11.72 4.92
CA ASP A 392 -23.61 12.39 5.47
C ASP A 392 -23.25 13.72 6.17
N THR A 393 -22.11 13.75 6.87
CA THR A 393 -21.59 14.98 7.51
C THR A 393 -21.10 16.00 6.46
N ILE A 394 -20.29 15.57 5.49
CA ILE A 394 -19.71 16.47 4.46
C ILE A 394 -20.81 17.09 3.60
N TYR A 395 -21.89 16.35 3.35
CA TYR A 395 -23.05 16.83 2.57
C TYR A 395 -24.19 17.43 3.38
N ASP A 396 -23.97 17.72 4.68
CA ASP A 396 -24.96 18.33 5.58
C ASP A 396 -26.28 17.54 5.68
N ILE A 397 -26.19 16.21 5.60
CA ILE A 397 -27.32 15.30 5.77
C ILE A 397 -27.56 14.98 7.24
N ARG A 398 -26.46 14.86 8.00
CA ARG A 398 -26.47 14.62 9.46
C ARG A 398 -25.48 15.53 10.18
N SER A 399 -25.81 15.88 11.41
CA SER A 399 -24.91 16.65 12.25
C SER A 399 -23.63 15.86 12.60
N PRO A 400 -22.49 16.56 12.84
CA PRO A 400 -21.25 15.92 13.30
C PRO A 400 -21.43 15.11 14.60
N GLU A 401 -22.31 15.54 15.49
CA GLU A 401 -22.62 14.89 16.76
C GLU A 401 -23.32 13.53 16.53
N GLU A 402 -24.32 13.49 15.66
CA GLU A 402 -25.05 12.27 15.29
C GLU A 402 -24.11 11.29 14.57
N SER A 403 -23.41 11.74 13.54
CA SER A 403 -22.43 10.91 12.79
C SER A 403 -21.32 10.38 13.69
N SER A 404 -20.82 11.18 14.64
CA SER A 404 -19.82 10.75 15.62
C SER A 404 -20.34 9.62 16.52
N LYS A 405 -21.59 9.73 16.98
CA LYS A 405 -22.23 8.69 17.78
C LYS A 405 -22.40 7.40 16.98
N ASP A 406 -22.84 7.48 15.73
CA ASP A 406 -23.03 6.33 14.86
C ASP A 406 -21.71 5.62 14.58
N ILE A 407 -20.65 6.35 14.29
CA ILE A 407 -19.30 5.79 14.10
C ILE A 407 -18.83 5.04 15.35
N ILE A 408 -18.98 5.63 16.54
CA ILE A 408 -18.55 5.01 17.80
C ILE A 408 -19.38 3.75 18.11
N ASN A 409 -20.70 3.79 17.92
CA ASN A 409 -21.59 2.64 18.15
C ASN A 409 -21.27 1.49 17.19
N SER A 410 -21.13 1.78 15.89
CA SER A 410 -20.72 0.78 14.89
C SER A 410 -19.41 0.10 15.27
N LEU A 411 -18.39 0.86 15.69
CA LEU A 411 -17.10 0.32 16.09
C LEU A 411 -17.21 -0.56 17.36
N ARG A 412 -18.15 -0.28 18.25
CA ARG A 412 -18.42 -1.09 19.45
C ARG A 412 -19.24 -2.34 19.15
N GLY A 413 -19.93 -2.37 18.01
CA GLY A 413 -20.92 -3.40 17.67
C GLY A 413 -22.15 -3.28 18.55
N GLU A 414 -22.52 -2.06 18.94
CA GLU A 414 -23.77 -1.72 19.61
C GLU A 414 -24.78 -1.43 18.50
N GLU A 415 -25.87 -2.22 18.42
CA GLU A 415 -26.97 -1.97 17.47
C GLU A 415 -27.61 -0.62 17.74
N GLN A 416 -28.00 0.09 16.67
CA GLN A 416 -28.71 1.37 16.71
C GLN A 416 -30.12 1.21 17.23
#